data_af09d6b0ea0398a4d3ad7e28d9e55f0f
#
_entry.id   af09d6b0ea0398a4d3ad7e28d9e55f0f
#
_cell.length_a   1.000
_cell.length_b   1.000
_cell.length_c   1.000
_cell.angle_alpha   90.00
_cell.angle_beta   90.00
_cell.angle_gamma   90.00
#
_symmetry.space_group_name_H-M   'P 1'
#
loop_
_entity.id
_entity.type
_entity.pdbx_description
1 polymer ?
#
loop_
_entity_poly.entity_id
_entity_poly.type
_entity_poly.pdbx_seq_one_letter_code
_entity_poly.pdbx_strand_id
1 'polypeptide(L)'
;MKFSFSPIRLLSLLIMLCVMTGCVRLTMAWADLTPDRPGASPAALGPFDGKAAVKNPEEWHERSVLLRDAFQQHVYGVLPERSGARVINRRLVTDSLLDGRAQLEELTLEVWTSFDSDTENTATFNLLLATPVDVDGPVPLILMETFCPNHNTILHPGVTRPQGGGGCDGEGIMADVMTYVFGRYIATPPLAEIVDRGFALATLYPSEFVPDQADAGLAALSRLSQGHTDDMTRWGSIAAWGWGFSRVLDVLVSEPSVDAERVVLYGHSRYGKAALFAAAYDVRFAGVIAHQSGTGGAALNRHKQGESVGDITRAYPHWFSRQYATYAGREEAVPVD
;
A
#
# COMPACT_ATOMS: atom_id res chain seq x y z
N MET A 1 22.99 3.05 39.67
CA MET A 1 23.37 4.45 39.36
C MET A 1 22.09 5.27 39.32
N LYS A 2 21.83 6.16 40.28
CA LYS A 2 20.64 7.07 40.26
C LYS A 2 21.02 8.26 39.42
N PHE A 3 20.47 8.39 38.22
CA PHE A 3 20.59 9.58 37.41
C PHE A 3 19.70 10.69 38.04
N SER A 4 20.31 11.63 38.74
CA SER A 4 19.65 12.84 39.21
C SER A 4 19.75 13.89 38.10
N PHE A 5 18.68 14.07 37.35
CA PHE A 5 18.57 15.22 36.44
C PHE A 5 18.32 16.51 37.24
N SER A 6 19.16 17.52 36.98
CA SER A 6 18.92 18.86 37.53
C SER A 6 17.53 19.36 37.06
N PRO A 7 16.71 19.93 37.95
CA PRO A 7 15.38 20.44 37.58
C PRO A 7 15.42 21.47 36.43
N ILE A 8 16.55 22.18 36.28
CA ILE A 8 16.76 23.12 35.17
C ILE A 8 16.87 22.38 33.81
N ARG A 9 17.56 21.22 33.78
CA ARG A 9 17.66 20.40 32.53
C ARG A 9 16.34 19.78 32.17
N LEU A 10 15.55 19.37 33.17
CA LEU A 10 14.21 18.82 32.92
C LEU A 10 13.26 19.90 32.38
N LEU A 11 13.32 21.13 32.94
CA LEU A 11 12.55 22.27 32.45
C LEU A 11 12.95 22.69 31.05
N SER A 12 14.25 22.69 30.72
CA SER A 12 14.75 22.98 29.38
C SER A 12 14.30 21.94 28.34
N LEU A 13 14.29 20.65 28.73
CA LEU A 13 13.79 19.58 27.87
C LEU A 13 12.27 19.70 27.63
N LEU A 14 11.50 20.02 28.66
CA LEU A 14 10.06 20.26 28.58
C LEU A 14 9.73 21.47 27.68
N ILE A 15 10.46 22.56 27.82
CA ILE A 15 10.29 23.75 26.99
C ILE A 15 10.65 23.42 25.53
N MET A 16 11.75 22.70 25.28
CA MET A 16 12.14 22.29 23.95
C MET A 16 11.10 21.36 23.32
N LEU A 17 10.53 20.42 24.08
CA LEU A 17 9.46 19.55 23.63
C LEU A 17 8.17 20.33 23.32
N CYS A 18 7.79 21.31 24.16
CA CYS A 18 6.64 22.19 23.91
C CYS A 18 6.84 23.09 22.70
N VAL A 19 8.07 23.59 22.46
CA VAL A 19 8.39 24.40 21.27
C VAL A 19 8.33 23.52 20.01
N MET A 20 8.89 22.30 20.05
CA MET A 20 8.85 21.37 18.93
C MET A 20 7.40 20.94 18.58
N THR A 21 6.59 20.58 19.58
CA THR A 21 5.18 20.24 19.35
C THR A 21 4.34 21.45 18.93
N GLY A 22 4.65 22.63 19.46
CA GLY A 22 4.04 23.91 19.05
C GLY A 22 4.38 24.27 17.60
N CYS A 23 5.64 24.14 17.19
CA CYS A 23 6.07 24.39 15.81
C CYS A 23 5.42 23.40 14.82
N VAL A 24 5.34 22.10 15.14
CA VAL A 24 4.68 21.11 14.31
C VAL A 24 3.19 21.40 14.17
N ARG A 25 2.51 21.77 15.28
CA ARG A 25 1.09 22.15 15.23
C ARG A 25 0.86 23.47 14.50
N LEU A 26 1.77 24.46 14.63
CA LEU A 26 1.68 25.71 13.88
C LEU A 26 1.92 25.51 12.38
N THR A 27 2.85 24.67 11.98
CA THR A 27 3.09 24.35 10.57
C THR A 27 1.94 23.56 9.98
N MET A 28 1.34 22.63 10.72
CA MET A 28 0.13 21.90 10.28
C MET A 28 -1.08 22.85 10.20
N ALA A 29 -1.29 23.72 11.22
CA ALA A 29 -2.37 24.71 11.19
C ALA A 29 -2.15 25.78 10.11
N TRP A 30 -0.89 26.10 9.76
CA TRP A 30 -0.58 27.03 8.68
C TRP A 30 -0.79 26.38 7.30
N ALA A 31 -0.49 25.09 7.15
CA ALA A 31 -0.83 24.33 5.97
C ALA A 31 -2.35 24.27 5.74
N ASP A 32 -3.13 24.14 6.82
CA ASP A 32 -4.61 24.19 6.75
C ASP A 32 -5.15 25.60 6.46
N LEU A 33 -4.40 26.67 6.78
CA LEU A 33 -4.81 28.07 6.56
C LEU A 33 -4.38 28.63 5.20
N THR A 34 -3.46 27.97 4.50
CA THR A 34 -3.17 28.29 3.10
C THR A 34 -4.10 27.44 2.23
N PRO A 35 -5.23 27.99 1.74
CA PRO A 35 -6.07 27.21 0.85
C PRO A 35 -5.19 26.80 -0.34
N ASP A 36 -5.14 25.48 -0.60
CA ASP A 36 -4.70 25.01 -1.88
C ASP A 36 -5.42 25.87 -2.91
N ARG A 37 -4.68 26.53 -3.78
CA ARG A 37 -5.33 27.09 -4.98
C ARG A 37 -5.91 25.90 -5.68
N PRO A 38 -7.24 25.72 -5.72
CA PRO A 38 -7.79 24.59 -6.43
C PRO A 38 -7.39 24.78 -7.88
N GLY A 39 -6.34 24.07 -8.30
CA GLY A 39 -6.18 23.75 -9.70
C GLY A 39 -7.52 23.16 -10.12
N ALA A 40 -8.03 23.50 -11.27
CA ALA A 40 -9.24 22.87 -11.74
C ALA A 40 -9.03 21.35 -11.67
N SER A 41 -9.81 20.69 -10.84
CA SER A 41 -9.79 19.23 -10.74
C SER A 41 -9.93 18.68 -12.15
N PRO A 42 -9.05 17.79 -12.63
CA PRO A 42 -9.18 17.25 -13.96
C PRO A 42 -10.55 16.62 -14.06
N ALA A 43 -11.30 17.01 -15.08
CA ALA A 43 -12.62 16.46 -15.31
C ALA A 43 -12.45 15.02 -15.81
N ALA A 44 -12.55 14.04 -14.91
CA ALA A 44 -12.43 12.62 -15.24
C ALA A 44 -13.36 12.21 -16.40
N LEU A 45 -14.50 12.89 -16.53
CA LEU A 45 -15.45 12.72 -17.62
C LEU A 45 -15.23 13.72 -18.77
N GLY A 46 -14.25 14.61 -18.66
CA GLY A 46 -13.92 15.60 -19.70
C GLY A 46 -13.27 14.99 -20.94
N PRO A 47 -12.95 15.81 -21.96
CA PRO A 47 -12.17 15.36 -23.12
C PRO A 47 -10.81 14.79 -22.69
N PHE A 48 -10.41 13.67 -23.31
CA PHE A 48 -9.13 13.02 -23.04
C PHE A 48 -8.64 12.30 -24.28
N ASP A 49 -7.36 12.40 -24.60
CA ASP A 49 -6.70 11.73 -25.72
C ASP A 49 -7.47 11.88 -27.06
N GLY A 50 -7.84 13.11 -27.38
CA GLY A 50 -8.59 13.44 -28.61
C GLY A 50 -10.05 12.98 -28.64
N LYS A 51 -10.54 12.30 -27.58
CA LYS A 51 -11.93 11.87 -27.47
C LYS A 51 -12.78 12.89 -26.71
N ALA A 52 -14.08 12.95 -27.05
CA ALA A 52 -15.05 13.83 -26.40
C ALA A 52 -15.29 13.48 -24.93
N ALA A 53 -15.97 14.37 -24.21
CA ALA A 53 -16.41 14.10 -22.83
C ALA A 53 -17.36 12.90 -22.77
N VAL A 54 -17.24 12.12 -21.69
CA VAL A 54 -18.06 10.94 -21.40
C VAL A 54 -19.48 11.36 -21.01
N LYS A 55 -20.49 10.68 -21.57
CA LYS A 55 -21.91 10.99 -21.35
C LYS A 55 -22.74 9.84 -20.79
N ASN A 56 -22.23 8.62 -20.86
CA ASN A 56 -22.94 7.41 -20.44
C ASN A 56 -21.94 6.35 -19.90
N PRO A 57 -22.42 5.26 -19.26
CA PRO A 57 -21.56 4.20 -18.70
C PRO A 57 -20.71 3.47 -19.73
N GLU A 58 -21.19 3.28 -20.95
CA GLU A 58 -20.48 2.60 -22.04
C GLU A 58 -19.24 3.41 -22.46
N GLU A 59 -19.41 4.72 -22.67
CA GLU A 59 -18.31 5.64 -22.96
C GLU A 59 -17.33 5.74 -21.78
N TRP A 60 -17.83 5.62 -20.55
CA TRP A 60 -16.97 5.52 -19.36
C TRP A 60 -16.14 4.25 -19.37
N HIS A 61 -16.72 3.12 -19.72
CA HIS A 61 -15.98 1.86 -19.84
C HIS A 61 -14.79 2.00 -20.79
N GLU A 62 -15.00 2.51 -22.00
CA GLU A 62 -13.92 2.78 -22.95
C GLU A 62 -12.90 3.78 -22.40
N ARG A 63 -13.36 4.88 -21.79
CA ARG A 63 -12.50 5.88 -21.18
C ARG A 63 -11.63 5.29 -20.06
N SER A 64 -12.18 4.44 -19.22
CA SER A 64 -11.47 3.83 -18.11
C SER A 64 -10.32 2.92 -18.57
N VAL A 65 -10.45 2.26 -19.71
CA VAL A 65 -9.35 1.51 -20.33
C VAL A 65 -8.22 2.44 -20.75
N LEU A 66 -8.52 3.52 -21.48
CA LEU A 66 -7.52 4.51 -21.90
C LEU A 66 -6.80 5.15 -20.71
N LEU A 67 -7.53 5.46 -19.64
CA LEU A 67 -6.92 6.03 -18.43
C LEU A 67 -5.98 5.03 -17.76
N ARG A 68 -6.39 3.77 -17.61
CA ARG A 68 -5.51 2.71 -17.05
C ARG A 68 -4.26 2.53 -17.90
N ASP A 69 -4.38 2.48 -19.21
CA ASP A 69 -3.24 2.39 -20.12
C ASP A 69 -2.30 3.58 -19.97
N ALA A 70 -2.85 4.81 -19.92
CA ALA A 70 -2.06 6.00 -19.73
C ALA A 70 -1.34 6.03 -18.38
N PHE A 71 -1.98 5.58 -17.28
CA PHE A 71 -1.30 5.43 -15.99
C PHE A 71 -0.18 4.39 -16.03
N GLN A 72 -0.34 3.27 -16.74
CA GLN A 72 0.74 2.31 -16.93
C GLN A 72 1.90 2.93 -17.71
N GLN A 73 1.62 3.58 -18.82
CA GLN A 73 2.66 4.14 -19.69
C GLN A 73 3.41 5.30 -19.06
N HIS A 74 2.75 6.11 -18.22
CA HIS A 74 3.31 7.39 -17.79
C HIS A 74 3.67 7.46 -16.30
N VAL A 75 3.10 6.58 -15.45
CA VAL A 75 3.25 6.68 -14.00
C VAL A 75 3.79 5.38 -13.38
N TYR A 76 3.02 4.31 -13.45
CA TYR A 76 3.28 3.12 -12.65
C TYR A 76 4.12 2.05 -13.34
N GLY A 77 4.15 2.05 -14.67
CA GLY A 77 4.72 1.02 -15.50
C GLY A 77 3.74 -0.09 -15.87
N VAL A 78 4.10 -0.88 -16.86
CA VAL A 78 3.25 -1.89 -17.49
C VAL A 78 3.14 -3.12 -16.61
N LEU A 79 1.91 -3.59 -16.41
CA LEU A 79 1.62 -4.85 -15.71
C LEU A 79 2.00 -6.06 -16.56
N PRO A 80 2.30 -7.23 -15.94
CA PRO A 80 2.55 -8.47 -16.66
C PRO A 80 1.32 -8.90 -17.49
N GLU A 81 1.57 -9.46 -18.67
CA GLU A 81 0.51 -9.97 -19.55
C GLU A 81 -0.25 -11.14 -18.92
N ARG A 82 0.49 -11.99 -18.22
CA ARG A 82 -0.05 -13.13 -17.48
C ARG A 82 0.53 -13.15 -16.08
N SER A 83 -0.27 -13.56 -15.14
CA SER A 83 0.17 -13.71 -13.75
C SER A 83 -0.80 -14.58 -12.97
N GLY A 84 -0.36 -15.06 -11.82
CA GLY A 84 -1.21 -15.84 -10.92
C GLY A 84 -0.58 -16.04 -9.56
N ALA A 85 -1.30 -16.76 -8.71
CA ALA A 85 -0.87 -17.13 -7.38
C ALA A 85 -1.32 -18.54 -7.03
N ARG A 86 -0.56 -19.20 -6.14
CA ARG A 86 -0.97 -20.46 -5.50
C ARG A 86 -0.48 -20.51 -4.07
N VAL A 87 -1.22 -21.19 -3.22
CA VAL A 87 -0.78 -21.52 -1.86
C VAL A 87 0.18 -22.69 -1.94
N ILE A 88 1.42 -22.52 -1.49
CA ILE A 88 2.43 -23.58 -1.44
C ILE A 88 2.59 -24.15 -0.03
N ASN A 89 2.16 -23.40 1.00
CA ASN A 89 2.09 -23.87 2.37
C ASN A 89 0.94 -23.19 3.11
N ARG A 90 0.28 -23.92 4.00
CA ARG A 90 -0.79 -23.41 4.87
C ARG A 90 -0.63 -24.03 6.25
N ARG A 91 -0.72 -23.22 7.29
CA ARG A 91 -0.73 -23.70 8.64
C ARG A 91 -1.66 -22.89 9.54
N LEU A 92 -2.34 -23.56 10.44
CA LEU A 92 -3.04 -22.93 11.53
C LEU A 92 -1.99 -22.44 12.55
N VAL A 93 -1.98 -21.14 12.81
CA VAL A 93 -1.11 -20.52 13.83
C VAL A 93 -1.74 -20.67 15.20
N THR A 94 -3.04 -20.38 15.30
CA THR A 94 -3.86 -20.59 16.51
C THR A 94 -5.35 -20.57 16.15
N ASP A 95 -6.14 -21.34 16.89
CA ASP A 95 -7.59 -21.36 16.86
C ASP A 95 -8.24 -20.52 17.98
N SER A 96 -7.41 -19.90 18.82
CA SER A 96 -7.83 -19.17 20.02
C SER A 96 -7.33 -17.72 20.07
N LEU A 97 -7.18 -17.09 18.90
CA LEU A 97 -6.83 -15.68 18.82
C LEU A 97 -7.93 -14.81 19.44
N LEU A 98 -7.56 -13.72 20.14
CA LEU A 98 -8.48 -12.83 20.82
C LEU A 98 -9.41 -13.57 21.83
N ASP A 99 -8.85 -14.43 22.64
CA ASP A 99 -9.58 -15.26 23.63
C ASP A 99 -10.63 -16.18 22.96
N GLY A 100 -10.30 -16.76 21.81
CA GLY A 100 -11.13 -17.71 21.08
C GLY A 100 -12.18 -17.07 20.14
N ARG A 101 -12.13 -15.75 19.92
CA ARG A 101 -13.06 -15.07 19.00
C ARG A 101 -12.63 -15.15 17.53
N ALA A 102 -11.37 -15.49 17.26
CA ALA A 102 -10.86 -15.68 15.92
C ALA A 102 -9.86 -16.82 15.83
N GLN A 103 -9.71 -17.38 14.66
CA GLN A 103 -8.56 -18.21 14.28
C GLN A 103 -7.57 -17.41 13.45
N LEU A 104 -6.31 -17.81 13.49
CA LEU A 104 -5.24 -17.22 12.68
C LEU A 104 -4.55 -18.32 11.87
N GLU A 105 -4.53 -18.13 10.58
CA GLU A 105 -3.78 -18.96 9.65
C GLU A 105 -2.65 -18.16 8.99
N GLU A 106 -1.60 -18.85 8.63
CA GLU A 106 -0.53 -18.32 7.79
C GLU A 106 -0.41 -19.14 6.51
N LEU A 107 -0.52 -18.44 5.39
CA LEU A 107 -0.42 -19.01 4.05
C LEU A 107 0.86 -18.50 3.41
N THR A 108 1.71 -19.40 2.89
CA THR A 108 2.80 -18.99 2.01
C THR A 108 2.31 -19.05 0.58
N LEU A 109 2.28 -17.91 -0.08
CA LEU A 109 1.90 -17.79 -1.48
C LEU A 109 3.15 -17.79 -2.36
N GLU A 110 3.10 -18.54 -3.45
CA GLU A 110 3.96 -18.34 -4.60
C GLU A 110 3.15 -17.60 -5.65
N VAL A 111 3.71 -16.48 -6.10
CA VAL A 111 3.14 -15.65 -7.16
C VAL A 111 4.05 -15.66 -8.35
N TRP A 112 3.48 -15.49 -9.54
CA TRP A 112 4.26 -15.48 -10.76
C TRP A 112 3.79 -14.41 -11.73
N THR A 113 4.74 -13.94 -12.56
CA THR A 113 4.53 -12.97 -13.63
C THR A 113 5.09 -13.48 -14.92
N SER A 114 4.49 -13.09 -16.05
CA SER A 114 5.06 -13.28 -17.38
C SER A 114 4.80 -12.03 -18.21
N PHE A 115 5.87 -11.45 -18.74
CA PHE A 115 5.84 -10.28 -19.65
C PHE A 115 6.07 -10.68 -21.12
N ASP A 116 6.32 -11.96 -21.35
CA ASP A 116 6.44 -12.57 -22.68
C ASP A 116 5.84 -13.98 -22.64
N SER A 117 5.86 -14.71 -23.76
CA SER A 117 5.31 -16.06 -23.84
C SER A 117 6.13 -17.14 -23.11
N ASP A 118 7.40 -16.86 -22.86
CA ASP A 118 8.41 -17.90 -22.57
C ASP A 118 9.00 -17.81 -21.17
N THR A 119 8.88 -16.65 -20.50
CA THR A 119 9.52 -16.40 -19.20
C THR A 119 8.48 -16.31 -18.09
N GLU A 120 8.59 -17.18 -17.10
CA GLU A 120 7.82 -17.11 -15.85
C GLU A 120 8.76 -16.73 -14.71
N ASN A 121 8.44 -15.61 -14.05
CA ASN A 121 9.21 -15.09 -12.93
C ASN A 121 8.43 -15.29 -11.65
N THR A 122 9.03 -15.81 -10.61
CA THR A 122 8.34 -16.15 -9.35
C THR A 122 8.86 -15.36 -8.15
N ALA A 123 7.99 -15.18 -7.18
CA ALA A 123 8.34 -14.73 -5.84
C ALA A 123 7.42 -15.40 -4.81
N THR A 124 7.81 -15.33 -3.55
CA THR A 124 7.02 -15.86 -2.43
C THR A 124 6.86 -14.82 -1.35
N PHE A 125 5.72 -14.85 -0.66
CA PHE A 125 5.49 -14.05 0.55
C PHE A 125 4.46 -14.74 1.45
N ASN A 126 4.36 -14.30 2.70
CA ASN A 126 3.42 -14.83 3.65
C ASN A 126 2.21 -13.90 3.82
N LEU A 127 1.03 -14.51 3.81
CA LEU A 127 -0.25 -13.89 4.14
C LEU A 127 -0.70 -14.38 5.51
N LEU A 128 -1.06 -13.49 6.42
CA LEU A 128 -1.84 -13.85 7.59
C LEU A 128 -3.32 -13.67 7.29
N LEU A 129 -4.12 -14.63 7.70
CA LEU A 129 -5.59 -14.58 7.62
C LEU A 129 -6.17 -14.82 9.00
N ALA A 130 -6.75 -13.77 9.58
CA ALA A 130 -7.51 -13.84 10.83
C ALA A 130 -9.00 -13.84 10.49
N THR A 131 -9.70 -14.92 10.86
CA THR A 131 -11.13 -15.07 10.61
C THR A 131 -11.88 -15.21 11.93
N PRO A 132 -13.03 -14.52 12.09
CA PRO A 132 -13.88 -14.72 13.27
C PRO A 132 -14.39 -16.18 13.31
N VAL A 133 -14.52 -16.70 14.52
CA VAL A 133 -15.19 -17.98 14.80
C VAL A 133 -16.65 -17.70 15.19
N ASP A 134 -17.47 -18.72 15.24
CA ASP A 134 -18.88 -18.64 15.65
C ASP A 134 -19.72 -17.67 14.77
N VAL A 135 -19.42 -17.63 13.47
CA VAL A 135 -20.17 -16.88 12.46
C VAL A 135 -20.81 -17.82 11.45
N ASP A 136 -21.99 -17.46 10.97
CA ASP A 136 -22.70 -18.22 9.94
C ASP A 136 -22.20 -17.85 8.54
N GLY A 137 -21.44 -18.74 7.90
CA GLY A 137 -20.99 -18.61 6.51
C GLY A 137 -19.77 -17.68 6.30
N PRO A 138 -19.45 -17.37 5.03
CA PRO A 138 -18.29 -16.55 4.69
C PRO A 138 -18.49 -15.09 5.10
N VAL A 139 -17.40 -14.45 5.57
CA VAL A 139 -17.41 -13.08 6.10
C VAL A 139 -16.70 -12.09 5.17
N PRO A 140 -17.09 -10.80 5.19
CA PRO A 140 -16.37 -9.78 4.47
C PRO A 140 -14.93 -9.65 4.98
N LEU A 141 -14.02 -9.23 4.10
CA LEU A 141 -12.60 -9.18 4.38
C LEU A 141 -12.05 -7.77 4.22
N ILE A 142 -11.20 -7.36 5.16
CA ILE A 142 -10.27 -6.25 4.98
C ILE A 142 -8.91 -6.84 4.59
N LEU A 143 -8.39 -6.50 3.41
CA LEU A 143 -7.08 -6.92 2.94
C LEU A 143 -6.11 -5.74 3.02
N MET A 144 -5.00 -5.91 3.74
CA MET A 144 -4.11 -4.83 4.12
C MET A 144 -2.64 -5.16 3.79
N GLU A 145 -1.94 -4.22 3.14
CA GLU A 145 -0.48 -4.19 3.09
C GLU A 145 0.10 -3.43 4.28
N THR A 146 1.16 -3.97 4.86
CA THR A 146 1.72 -3.49 6.11
C THR A 146 3.15 -2.97 5.97
N PHE A 147 3.53 -1.97 6.81
CA PHE A 147 4.89 -1.43 6.86
C PHE A 147 5.86 -2.36 7.57
N CYS A 148 5.34 -3.21 8.42
CA CYS A 148 6.09 -4.12 9.25
C CYS A 148 5.81 -5.55 8.84
N PRO A 149 6.77 -6.47 9.04
CA PRO A 149 6.54 -7.89 8.87
C PRO A 149 5.32 -8.38 9.65
N ASN A 150 4.69 -9.43 9.17
CA ASN A 150 3.44 -9.95 9.71
C ASN A 150 3.48 -10.23 11.21
N HIS A 151 4.61 -10.70 11.76
CA HIS A 151 4.77 -10.97 13.20
C HIS A 151 4.76 -9.71 14.09
N ASN A 152 5.00 -8.51 13.51
CA ASN A 152 4.84 -7.22 14.19
C ASN A 152 3.44 -6.62 13.98
N THR A 153 2.70 -7.12 12.99
CA THR A 153 1.35 -6.64 12.66
C THR A 153 0.29 -7.35 13.48
N ILE A 154 0.36 -8.69 13.55
CA ILE A 154 -0.47 -9.52 14.42
C ILE A 154 0.47 -10.21 15.41
N LEU A 155 0.46 -9.72 16.66
CA LEU A 155 1.38 -10.16 17.69
C LEU A 155 0.98 -11.54 18.20
N HIS A 156 1.58 -12.58 17.64
CA HIS A 156 1.45 -13.96 18.10
C HIS A 156 2.78 -14.71 17.93
N PRO A 157 3.26 -15.46 18.95
CA PRO A 157 4.58 -16.10 18.90
C PRO A 157 4.72 -17.17 17.81
N GLY A 158 3.60 -17.69 17.32
CA GLY A 158 3.56 -18.65 16.24
C GLY A 158 3.69 -18.07 14.84
N VAL A 159 3.60 -16.75 14.63
CA VAL A 159 3.76 -16.13 13.30
C VAL A 159 5.21 -16.19 12.85
N THR A 160 5.42 -16.55 11.60
CA THR A 160 6.77 -16.66 11.01
C THR A 160 7.49 -15.30 11.00
N ARG A 161 8.75 -15.32 11.43
CA ARG A 161 9.64 -14.15 11.33
C ARG A 161 10.46 -14.27 10.05
N PRO A 162 10.41 -13.27 9.14
CA PRO A 162 11.22 -13.32 7.93
C PRO A 162 12.71 -13.30 8.26
N GLN A 163 13.52 -13.96 7.43
CA GLN A 163 14.97 -13.91 7.54
C GLN A 163 15.46 -12.50 7.17
N GLY A 164 16.26 -11.88 8.03
CA GLY A 164 16.84 -10.56 7.77
C GLY A 164 16.25 -9.41 8.59
N GLY A 165 15.24 -9.67 9.43
CA GLY A 165 14.61 -8.67 10.28
C GLY A 165 13.88 -7.58 9.49
N GLY A 166 12.71 -7.16 9.93
CA GLY A 166 12.10 -5.91 9.47
C GLY A 166 12.42 -4.82 10.50
N GLY A 167 12.70 -3.60 10.08
CA GLY A 167 13.05 -2.47 10.95
C GLY A 167 11.96 -2.01 11.92
N CYS A 168 11.01 -2.88 12.24
CA CYS A 168 9.88 -2.65 13.14
C CYS A 168 10.05 -3.25 14.54
N ASP A 169 11.16 -3.93 14.80
CA ASP A 169 11.45 -4.53 16.13
C ASP A 169 11.90 -3.49 17.18
N GLY A 170 11.67 -2.21 16.92
CA GLY A 170 12.05 -1.10 17.79
C GLY A 170 11.18 -1.03 19.05
N GLU A 171 11.72 -1.45 20.18
CA GLU A 171 11.23 -1.05 21.50
C GLU A 171 11.89 0.27 21.89
N GLY A 172 11.15 1.18 22.52
CA GLY A 172 11.69 2.38 23.13
C GLY A 172 11.03 3.69 22.67
N ILE A 173 11.52 4.79 23.22
CA ILE A 173 10.97 6.14 23.06
C ILE A 173 10.72 6.53 21.60
N MET A 174 11.56 6.09 20.65
CA MET A 174 11.38 6.41 19.23
C MET A 174 10.17 5.68 18.63
N ALA A 175 9.94 4.42 18.98
CA ALA A 175 8.76 3.66 18.55
C ALA A 175 7.48 4.29 19.13
N ASP A 176 7.51 4.72 20.40
CA ASP A 176 6.41 5.43 21.05
C ASP A 176 6.12 6.78 20.38
N VAL A 177 7.17 7.54 20.02
CA VAL A 177 7.03 8.80 19.28
C VAL A 177 6.44 8.57 17.91
N MET A 178 6.91 7.57 17.16
CA MET A 178 6.36 7.21 15.86
C MET A 178 4.88 6.80 15.96
N THR A 179 4.53 5.99 16.95
CA THR A 179 3.14 5.59 17.24
C THR A 179 2.27 6.80 17.61
N TYR A 180 2.82 7.75 18.37
CA TYR A 180 2.12 8.99 18.75
C TYR A 180 1.89 9.93 17.56
N VAL A 181 2.89 10.07 16.68
CA VAL A 181 2.85 10.98 15.53
C VAL A 181 1.96 10.42 14.40
N PHE A 182 2.12 9.15 14.08
CA PHE A 182 1.44 8.52 12.95
C PHE A 182 0.17 7.75 13.32
N GLY A 183 -0.05 7.50 14.60
CA GLY A 183 -1.18 6.71 15.10
C GLY A 183 -0.87 5.22 15.17
N ARG A 184 -1.41 4.58 16.23
CA ARG A 184 -1.15 3.16 16.50
C ARG A 184 -1.63 2.19 15.41
N TYR A 185 -2.65 2.56 14.65
CA TYR A 185 -3.27 1.68 13.66
C TYR A 185 -2.60 1.69 12.28
N ILE A 186 -1.55 2.47 12.08
CA ILE A 186 -0.76 2.44 10.85
C ILE A 186 0.07 1.16 10.77
N ALA A 187 0.70 0.78 11.89
CA ALA A 187 1.52 -0.42 11.96
C ALA A 187 0.73 -1.66 12.44
N THR A 188 -0.24 -1.45 13.34
CA THR A 188 -1.00 -2.53 13.99
C THR A 188 -2.49 -2.28 13.77
N PRO A 189 -3.19 -3.07 12.97
CA PRO A 189 -4.63 -2.89 12.74
C PRO A 189 -5.43 -3.13 14.04
N PRO A 190 -6.62 -2.52 14.18
CA PRO A 190 -7.50 -2.76 15.31
C PRO A 190 -8.21 -4.11 15.18
N LEU A 191 -7.44 -5.20 15.27
CA LEU A 191 -7.88 -6.55 14.95
C LEU A 191 -9.13 -6.98 15.74
N ALA A 192 -9.17 -6.66 17.04
CA ALA A 192 -10.32 -7.01 17.88
C ALA A 192 -11.60 -6.34 17.39
N GLU A 193 -11.55 -5.04 17.08
CA GLU A 193 -12.70 -4.29 16.56
C GLU A 193 -13.16 -4.78 15.19
N ILE A 194 -12.23 -5.24 14.33
CA ILE A 194 -12.52 -5.80 13.01
C ILE A 194 -13.25 -7.12 13.18
N VAL A 195 -12.70 -8.04 13.97
CA VAL A 195 -13.28 -9.37 14.27
C VAL A 195 -14.64 -9.24 14.95
N ASP A 196 -14.77 -8.36 15.95
CA ASP A 196 -16.02 -8.15 16.70
C ASP A 196 -17.16 -7.59 15.84
N ARG A 197 -16.83 -7.01 14.68
CA ARG A 197 -17.81 -6.57 13.67
C ARG A 197 -18.09 -7.62 12.60
N GLY A 198 -17.55 -8.82 12.74
CA GLY A 198 -17.77 -9.93 11.82
C GLY A 198 -16.97 -9.82 10.51
N PHE A 199 -15.84 -9.11 10.51
CA PHE A 199 -14.94 -9.04 9.38
C PHE A 199 -13.71 -9.94 9.60
N ALA A 200 -13.25 -10.58 8.53
CA ALA A 200 -11.90 -11.13 8.49
C ALA A 200 -10.86 -10.03 8.20
N LEU A 201 -9.63 -10.28 8.60
CA LEU A 201 -8.47 -9.45 8.26
C LEU A 201 -7.41 -10.32 7.61
N ALA A 202 -6.95 -9.92 6.42
CA ALA A 202 -5.75 -10.49 5.83
C ALA A 202 -4.65 -9.43 5.74
N THR A 203 -3.42 -9.80 6.12
CA THR A 203 -2.26 -8.91 6.06
C THR A 203 -1.10 -9.56 5.34
N LEU A 204 -0.40 -8.78 4.52
CA LEU A 204 0.85 -9.16 3.90
C LEU A 204 1.88 -8.05 4.06
N TYR A 205 3.16 -8.43 4.08
CA TYR A 205 4.29 -7.51 4.10
C TYR A 205 4.93 -7.48 2.70
N PRO A 206 4.64 -6.46 1.88
CA PRO A 206 5.05 -6.44 0.47
C PRO A 206 6.56 -6.49 0.25
N SER A 207 7.35 -6.05 1.23
CA SER A 207 8.81 -6.12 1.15
C SER A 207 9.37 -7.56 1.11
N GLU A 208 8.55 -8.59 1.38
CA GLU A 208 8.97 -9.98 1.18
C GLU A 208 9.19 -10.31 -0.30
N PHE A 209 8.45 -9.69 -1.22
CA PHE A 209 8.63 -9.93 -2.66
C PHE A 209 9.23 -8.74 -3.43
N VAL A 210 8.92 -7.50 -3.04
CA VAL A 210 9.54 -6.27 -3.55
C VAL A 210 9.91 -5.36 -2.38
N PRO A 211 11.19 -5.40 -1.93
CA PRO A 211 11.66 -4.59 -0.82
C PRO A 211 11.48 -3.09 -1.05
N ASP A 212 11.05 -2.37 0.00
CA ASP A 212 10.92 -0.92 -0.02
C ASP A 212 12.28 -0.24 0.26
N GLN A 213 13.24 -0.55 -0.57
CA GLN A 213 14.60 0.01 -0.61
C GLN A 213 15.02 0.15 -2.06
N ALA A 214 15.69 1.25 -2.40
CA ALA A 214 16.00 1.59 -3.79
C ALA A 214 16.66 0.43 -4.56
N ASP A 215 17.83 -0.01 -4.09
CA ASP A 215 18.62 -1.02 -4.82
C ASP A 215 17.94 -2.41 -4.79
N ALA A 216 17.48 -2.85 -3.62
CA ALA A 216 16.84 -4.14 -3.46
C ALA A 216 15.49 -4.19 -4.18
N GLY A 217 14.71 -3.10 -4.13
CA GLY A 217 13.45 -2.96 -4.85
C GLY A 217 13.65 -3.02 -6.36
N LEU A 218 14.57 -2.22 -6.91
CA LEU A 218 14.89 -2.24 -8.34
C LEU A 218 15.38 -3.62 -8.80
N ALA A 219 16.20 -4.30 -8.00
CA ALA A 219 16.65 -5.66 -8.31
C ALA A 219 15.49 -6.67 -8.32
N ALA A 220 14.56 -6.58 -7.35
CA ALA A 220 13.38 -7.43 -7.30
C ALA A 220 12.44 -7.17 -8.48
N LEU A 221 12.16 -5.90 -8.80
CA LEU A 221 11.36 -5.50 -9.95
C LEU A 221 11.97 -6.00 -11.27
N SER A 222 13.29 -5.90 -11.44
CA SER A 222 13.98 -6.40 -12.61
C SER A 222 13.83 -7.92 -12.77
N ARG A 223 13.92 -8.69 -11.67
CA ARG A 223 13.70 -10.14 -11.70
C ARG A 223 12.26 -10.48 -12.07
N LEU A 224 11.29 -9.82 -11.42
CA LEU A 224 9.87 -10.08 -11.66
C LEU A 224 9.37 -9.57 -13.01
N SER A 225 10.14 -8.75 -13.71
CA SER A 225 9.80 -8.24 -15.05
C SER A 225 10.77 -8.72 -16.14
N GLN A 226 11.40 -9.88 -15.97
CA GLN A 226 12.14 -10.48 -17.07
C GLN A 226 11.18 -10.76 -18.25
N GLY A 227 11.63 -10.47 -19.46
CA GLY A 227 10.77 -10.45 -20.66
C GLY A 227 10.25 -9.06 -21.02
N HIS A 228 10.16 -8.11 -20.08
CA HIS A 228 9.83 -6.73 -20.39
C HIS A 228 11.07 -5.99 -20.93
N THR A 229 10.97 -5.45 -22.14
CA THR A 229 12.13 -4.93 -22.89
C THR A 229 12.29 -3.40 -22.78
N ASP A 230 11.24 -2.66 -22.42
CA ASP A 230 11.29 -1.21 -22.30
C ASP A 230 11.54 -0.76 -20.85
N ASP A 231 12.76 -0.35 -20.56
CA ASP A 231 13.14 0.12 -19.23
C ASP A 231 12.40 1.39 -18.78
N MET A 232 11.86 2.19 -19.69
CA MET A 232 11.13 3.40 -19.33
C MET A 232 9.76 3.07 -18.72
N THR A 233 9.12 2.03 -19.21
CA THR A 233 7.79 1.57 -18.76
C THR A 233 7.85 0.32 -17.89
N ARG A 234 9.05 -0.10 -17.44
CA ARG A 234 9.16 -1.13 -16.42
C ARG A 234 8.42 -0.70 -15.17
N TRP A 235 7.61 -1.60 -14.62
CA TRP A 235 6.79 -1.28 -13.46
C TRP A 235 7.60 -0.90 -12.21
N GLY A 236 7.03 0.01 -11.40
CA GLY A 236 7.57 0.36 -10.09
C GLY A 236 6.99 -0.48 -8.97
N SER A 237 7.52 -0.29 -7.76
CA SER A 237 7.08 -1.03 -6.57
C SER A 237 5.60 -0.78 -6.24
N ILE A 238 5.07 0.42 -6.47
CA ILE A 238 3.65 0.72 -6.24
C ILE A 238 2.75 -0.18 -7.10
N ALA A 239 3.09 -0.36 -8.39
CA ALA A 239 2.36 -1.26 -9.27
C ALA A 239 2.51 -2.72 -8.83
N ALA A 240 3.74 -3.15 -8.47
CA ALA A 240 4.01 -4.50 -8.03
C ALA A 240 3.30 -4.84 -6.70
N TRP A 241 3.28 -3.91 -5.75
CA TRP A 241 2.53 -4.08 -4.49
C TRP A 241 1.02 -4.13 -4.75
N GLY A 242 0.49 -3.19 -5.56
CA GLY A 242 -0.93 -3.24 -5.96
C GLY A 242 -1.31 -4.52 -6.72
N TRP A 243 -0.43 -5.02 -7.57
CA TRP A 243 -0.58 -6.33 -8.21
C TRP A 243 -0.60 -7.47 -7.16
N GLY A 244 0.20 -7.36 -6.10
CA GLY A 244 0.20 -8.30 -4.98
C GLY A 244 -1.16 -8.47 -4.33
N PHE A 245 -1.92 -7.40 -4.14
CA PHE A 245 -3.31 -7.46 -3.65
C PHE A 245 -4.19 -8.35 -4.54
N SER A 246 -4.10 -8.20 -5.86
CA SER A 246 -4.86 -9.03 -6.81
C SER A 246 -4.44 -10.50 -6.73
N ARG A 247 -3.15 -10.78 -6.52
CA ARG A 247 -2.66 -12.16 -6.35
C ARG A 247 -3.17 -12.81 -5.07
N VAL A 248 -3.28 -12.05 -4.00
CA VAL A 248 -3.95 -12.53 -2.77
C VAL A 248 -5.41 -12.83 -3.03
N LEU A 249 -6.12 -11.95 -3.75
CA LEU A 249 -7.54 -12.19 -4.07
C LEU A 249 -7.72 -13.46 -4.92
N ASP A 250 -6.83 -13.77 -5.86
CA ASP A 250 -6.86 -15.00 -6.66
C ASP A 250 -6.92 -16.27 -5.78
N VAL A 251 -6.26 -16.24 -4.64
CA VAL A 251 -6.27 -17.34 -3.66
C VAL A 251 -7.52 -17.27 -2.79
N LEU A 252 -7.89 -16.09 -2.32
CA LEU A 252 -8.99 -15.90 -1.38
C LEU A 252 -10.39 -16.14 -1.99
N VAL A 253 -10.54 -16.08 -3.31
CA VAL A 253 -11.82 -16.43 -3.99
C VAL A 253 -12.23 -17.89 -3.76
N SER A 254 -11.29 -18.76 -3.39
CA SER A 254 -11.55 -20.16 -3.06
C SER A 254 -11.58 -20.44 -1.56
N GLU A 255 -11.47 -19.40 -0.73
CA GLU A 255 -11.41 -19.54 0.72
C GLU A 255 -12.82 -19.61 1.31
N PRO A 256 -13.24 -20.76 1.90
CA PRO A 256 -14.63 -20.93 2.35
C PRO A 256 -15.07 -19.97 3.46
N SER A 257 -14.12 -19.43 4.24
CA SER A 257 -14.37 -18.50 5.34
C SER A 257 -14.51 -17.05 4.90
N VAL A 258 -14.16 -16.73 3.63
CA VAL A 258 -14.12 -15.36 3.10
C VAL A 258 -15.19 -15.16 2.02
N ASP A 259 -15.94 -14.08 2.15
CA ASP A 259 -16.82 -13.61 1.08
C ASP A 259 -16.01 -12.81 0.06
N ALA A 260 -15.64 -13.46 -1.03
CA ALA A 260 -14.82 -12.88 -2.08
C ALA A 260 -15.45 -11.69 -2.81
N GLU A 261 -16.79 -11.51 -2.72
CA GLU A 261 -17.49 -10.36 -3.29
C GLU A 261 -17.46 -9.14 -2.35
N ARG A 262 -17.02 -9.32 -1.10
CA ARG A 262 -16.95 -8.27 -0.08
C ARG A 262 -15.52 -8.07 0.46
N VAL A 263 -14.54 -7.97 -0.45
CA VAL A 263 -13.15 -7.68 -0.10
C VAL A 263 -12.87 -6.20 -0.27
N VAL A 264 -12.46 -5.53 0.82
CA VAL A 264 -12.09 -4.12 0.84
C VAL A 264 -10.59 -4.00 1.07
N LEU A 265 -9.93 -3.21 0.22
CA LEU A 265 -8.51 -2.90 0.37
C LEU A 265 -8.31 -1.79 1.40
N TYR A 266 -7.28 -1.92 2.20
CA TYR A 266 -6.77 -0.85 3.04
C TYR A 266 -5.27 -0.66 2.80
N GLY A 267 -4.85 0.60 2.64
CA GLY A 267 -3.46 0.97 2.59
C GLY A 267 -3.22 2.37 3.12
N HIS A 268 -2.10 2.57 3.83
CA HIS A 268 -1.64 3.87 4.28
C HIS A 268 -0.44 4.34 3.47
N SER A 269 -0.36 5.64 3.14
CA SER A 269 0.77 6.26 2.45
C SER A 269 1.09 5.53 1.11
N ARG A 270 2.30 4.96 0.96
CA ARG A 270 2.70 4.19 -0.23
C ARG A 270 1.80 3.00 -0.52
N TYR A 271 1.34 2.30 0.52
CA TYR A 271 0.37 1.20 0.36
C TYR A 271 -1.06 1.69 0.10
N GLY A 272 -1.37 2.95 0.44
CA GLY A 272 -2.58 3.62 -0.03
C GLY A 272 -2.55 3.88 -1.54
N LYS A 273 -1.37 4.20 -2.11
CA LYS A 273 -1.18 4.28 -3.57
C LYS A 273 -1.36 2.90 -4.21
N ALA A 274 -0.75 1.85 -3.63
CA ALA A 274 -0.87 0.47 -4.10
C ALA A 274 -2.32 -0.03 -4.06
N ALA A 275 -3.07 0.28 -2.99
CA ALA A 275 -4.48 -0.07 -2.85
C ALA A 275 -5.35 0.63 -3.91
N LEU A 276 -5.14 1.92 -4.19
CA LEU A 276 -5.82 2.64 -5.27
C LEU A 276 -5.52 2.02 -6.64
N PHE A 277 -4.24 1.72 -6.88
CA PHE A 277 -3.82 1.05 -8.10
C PHE A 277 -4.53 -0.31 -8.26
N ALA A 278 -4.48 -1.15 -7.23
CA ALA A 278 -5.15 -2.45 -7.26
C ALA A 278 -6.64 -2.34 -7.58
N ALA A 279 -7.37 -1.44 -6.89
CA ALA A 279 -8.80 -1.23 -7.11
C ALA A 279 -9.12 -0.68 -8.51
N ALA A 280 -8.21 0.08 -9.12
CA ALA A 280 -8.38 0.58 -10.48
C ALA A 280 -8.19 -0.50 -11.57
N TYR A 281 -7.36 -1.50 -11.31
CA TYR A 281 -7.02 -2.56 -12.28
C TYR A 281 -7.74 -3.88 -12.03
N ASP A 282 -8.31 -4.10 -10.84
CA ASP A 282 -9.03 -5.32 -10.49
C ASP A 282 -10.40 -4.99 -9.91
N VAL A 283 -11.41 -5.14 -10.74
CA VAL A 283 -12.81 -4.81 -10.43
C VAL A 283 -13.47 -5.76 -9.42
N ARG A 284 -12.79 -6.83 -9.01
CA ARG A 284 -13.28 -7.78 -8.01
C ARG A 284 -13.28 -7.20 -6.59
N PHE A 285 -12.48 -6.16 -6.33
CA PHE A 285 -12.49 -5.50 -5.04
C PHE A 285 -13.76 -4.67 -4.85
N ALA A 286 -14.46 -4.89 -3.74
CA ALA A 286 -15.69 -4.21 -3.39
C ALA A 286 -15.48 -2.75 -2.98
N GLY A 287 -14.27 -2.40 -2.53
CA GLY A 287 -13.95 -1.05 -2.12
C GLY A 287 -12.48 -0.85 -1.76
N VAL A 288 -12.09 0.40 -1.58
CA VAL A 288 -10.72 0.79 -1.21
C VAL A 288 -10.72 1.93 -0.20
N ILE A 289 -9.87 1.80 0.81
CA ILE A 289 -9.57 2.82 1.80
C ILE A 289 -8.10 3.20 1.63
N ALA A 290 -7.85 4.26 0.87
CA ALA A 290 -6.51 4.79 0.60
C ALA A 290 -6.20 5.94 1.56
N HIS A 291 -5.63 5.62 2.71
CA HIS A 291 -5.33 6.60 3.74
C HIS A 291 -4.05 7.36 3.42
N GLN A 292 -4.15 8.70 3.25
CA GLN A 292 -3.02 9.60 3.01
C GLN A 292 -2.10 9.17 1.87
N SER A 293 -2.67 8.77 0.74
CA SER A 293 -1.89 8.21 -0.38
C SER A 293 -0.98 9.24 -1.10
N GLY A 294 -1.26 10.53 -1.04
CA GLY A 294 -0.37 11.60 -1.53
C GLY A 294 -0.03 11.54 -3.02
N THR A 295 1.12 12.09 -3.40
CA THR A 295 1.63 12.17 -4.78
C THR A 295 1.80 10.78 -5.40
N GLY A 296 1.32 10.61 -6.63
CA GLY A 296 1.24 9.30 -7.27
C GLY A 296 0.24 8.35 -6.58
N GLY A 297 -0.73 8.91 -5.87
CA GLY A 297 -1.92 8.28 -5.31
C GLY A 297 -3.12 9.18 -5.58
N ALA A 298 -3.84 9.62 -4.54
CA ALA A 298 -5.02 10.48 -4.70
C ALA A 298 -4.71 11.98 -4.85
N ALA A 299 -3.46 12.41 -4.63
CA ALA A 299 -3.10 13.81 -4.85
C ALA A 299 -2.82 14.06 -6.33
N LEU A 300 -3.34 15.18 -6.85
CA LEU A 300 -3.09 15.60 -8.22
C LEU A 300 -1.59 15.80 -8.47
N ASN A 301 -1.12 15.51 -9.68
CA ASN A 301 0.24 15.83 -10.10
C ASN A 301 0.39 17.31 -10.48
N ARG A 302 -0.64 17.85 -11.11
CA ARG A 302 -0.68 19.21 -11.67
C ARG A 302 -1.28 20.21 -10.68
N HIS A 303 -0.87 21.48 -10.77
CA HIS A 303 -1.45 22.62 -10.04
C HIS A 303 -1.52 22.46 -8.51
N LYS A 304 -0.67 21.62 -7.91
CA LYS A 304 -0.66 21.41 -6.47
C LYS A 304 0.50 22.11 -5.77
N GLN A 305 0.37 22.24 -4.46
CA GLN A 305 1.47 22.54 -3.54
C GLN A 305 1.92 21.24 -2.84
N GLY A 306 3.13 21.23 -2.30
CA GLY A 306 3.69 20.10 -1.57
C GLY A 306 4.59 19.22 -2.42
N GLU A 307 4.65 17.93 -2.13
CA GLU A 307 5.57 16.98 -2.75
C GLU A 307 5.36 16.89 -4.27
N SER A 308 6.40 17.24 -5.03
CA SER A 308 6.40 17.19 -6.50
C SER A 308 6.71 15.79 -7.03
N VAL A 309 6.50 15.59 -8.35
CA VAL A 309 6.98 14.38 -9.03
C VAL A 309 8.49 14.24 -8.89
N GLY A 310 9.23 15.35 -8.98
CA GLY A 310 10.68 15.35 -8.80
C GLY A 310 11.12 14.96 -7.39
N ASP A 311 10.37 15.36 -6.37
CA ASP A 311 10.71 15.02 -4.98
C ASP A 311 10.48 13.54 -4.71
N ILE A 312 9.31 13.00 -5.06
CA ILE A 312 8.98 11.60 -4.78
C ILE A 312 9.83 10.63 -5.60
N THR A 313 10.10 10.92 -6.88
CA THR A 313 10.92 10.03 -7.73
C THR A 313 12.40 10.08 -7.40
N ARG A 314 12.89 11.18 -6.83
CA ARG A 314 14.24 11.28 -6.30
C ARG A 314 14.39 10.55 -4.97
N ALA A 315 13.43 10.71 -4.07
CA ALA A 315 13.45 10.06 -2.75
C ALA A 315 13.24 8.54 -2.85
N TYR A 316 12.40 8.12 -3.79
CA TYR A 316 11.98 6.72 -3.96
C TYR A 316 12.06 6.30 -5.43
N PRO A 317 13.26 6.13 -6.00
CA PRO A 317 13.45 5.86 -7.44
C PRO A 317 12.89 4.51 -7.89
N HIS A 318 12.54 3.62 -6.98
CA HIS A 318 11.95 2.30 -7.24
C HIS A 318 10.42 2.28 -7.20
N TRP A 319 9.75 3.37 -6.75
CA TRP A 319 8.29 3.32 -6.56
C TRP A 319 7.49 3.38 -7.85
N PHE A 320 7.99 4.12 -8.84
CA PHE A 320 7.28 4.37 -10.10
C PHE A 320 8.12 3.92 -11.30
N SER A 321 7.52 3.94 -12.48
CA SER A 321 8.26 3.76 -13.73
C SER A 321 9.30 4.87 -13.93
N ARG A 322 10.34 4.59 -14.68
CA ARG A 322 11.33 5.62 -15.05
C ARG A 322 10.71 6.73 -15.90
N GLN A 323 9.67 6.42 -16.66
CA GLN A 323 8.91 7.39 -17.44
C GLN A 323 8.32 8.49 -16.55
N TYR A 324 7.78 8.15 -15.36
CA TYR A 324 7.22 9.14 -14.45
C TYR A 324 8.25 10.16 -13.98
N ALA A 325 9.47 9.73 -13.69
CA ALA A 325 10.56 10.63 -13.29
C ALA A 325 10.91 11.68 -14.36
N THR A 326 10.62 11.43 -15.63
CA THR A 326 10.86 12.41 -16.71
C THR A 326 9.97 13.64 -16.63
N TYR A 327 8.89 13.58 -15.87
CA TYR A 327 7.97 14.71 -15.64
C TYR A 327 8.41 15.63 -14.50
N ALA A 328 9.50 15.33 -13.81
CA ALA A 328 10.04 16.19 -12.75
C ALA A 328 10.27 17.62 -13.24
N GLY A 329 9.65 18.60 -12.57
CA GLY A 329 9.68 20.02 -12.98
C GLY A 329 8.87 20.35 -14.25
N ARG A 330 8.08 19.40 -14.74
CA ARG A 330 7.18 19.53 -15.89
C ARG A 330 5.86 18.82 -15.64
N GLU A 331 5.37 18.89 -14.42
CA GLU A 331 4.19 18.15 -13.94
C GLU A 331 2.94 18.41 -14.80
N GLU A 332 2.85 19.60 -15.41
CA GLU A 332 1.79 19.95 -16.37
C GLU A 332 1.78 19.07 -17.64
N ALA A 333 2.90 18.42 -17.93
CA ALA A 333 3.01 17.52 -19.08
C ALA A 333 2.60 16.07 -18.75
N VAL A 334 2.30 15.75 -17.49
CA VAL A 334 1.75 14.45 -17.14
C VAL A 334 0.37 14.32 -17.78
N PRO A 335 0.14 13.30 -18.62
CA PRO A 335 -1.12 13.22 -19.37
C PRO A 335 -2.32 12.79 -18.52
N VAL A 336 -2.08 12.26 -17.31
CA VAL A 336 -3.09 11.77 -16.37
C VAL A 336 -2.87 12.33 -14.97
N ASP A 337 -3.97 12.39 -14.21
CA ASP A 337 -3.94 12.95 -12.86
C ASP A 337 -4.94 12.24 -11.95
#